data_ba19f6cca3f9b9b582e50c268f846d1f
#
_entry.id   ba19f6cca3f9b9b582e50c268f846d1f
#
_cell.length_a   1.000
_cell.length_b   1.000
_cell.length_c   1.000
_cell.angle_alpha   90.00
_cell.angle_beta   90.00
_cell.angle_gamma   90.00
#
_symmetry.space_group_name_H-M   'P 1'
#
loop_
_entity.id
_entity.type
_entity.pdbx_description
1 polymer ?
#
loop_
_entity_poly.entity_id
_entity_poly.type
_entity_poly.pdbx_seq_one_letter_code
_entity_poly.pdbx_strand_id
1 'polypeptide(L)'
;MIAEETRDLEQGIKAIWEIAGQMGLDPYPVHFEMVPATIMYEFGAYGLPGRFSHWTHGRAYQQIKTMYDYGLSKIYELVINTNPAYAFLLENNSVLQNKVVAAHVLAHVDFFKNNLYFEHTNRSMLETVSINAERMRKYEFEYGREAVEKLLDAILSTQEHIDANPRLRKPPPEQKKSRRGDGRPVSAFDDLLHLGEEAPLPAEESRKFPAEAEKDLMLFLADHSPDLEPWQRDVLHIVRAEQHYFLPQMQTKIMNEGWASFWHATIIRELDLPEGDFVEFAKMHSGVLSPSKRNVNPYYVGMKIFEDIERRWDNPTEEERKQLGRQGGEGRAKIFEVREVDNDASFLRSYLTKELVDELDLYLYRLEGDKWVIVEKDWEVVRDTILASMTNFGQPYIVVEDGDYRRGRELYLKHCHEGDDLDLDYADKTLKYIHQLWARPVHLETIVEGKKTVLSYEGQHGRASATPAGATYQ
;
A
#
# COMPACT_ATOMS: atom_id res chain seq x y z
N MET A 1 -16.90 -23.64 20.92
CA MET A 1 -15.88 -24.69 21.08
C MET A 1 -16.01 -25.36 22.43
N ILE A 2 -15.93 -26.69 22.50
CA ILE A 2 -16.01 -27.45 23.73
C ILE A 2 -14.70 -27.28 24.53
N ALA A 3 -14.71 -27.35 25.85
CA ALA A 3 -13.49 -27.14 26.67
C ALA A 3 -12.29 -28.04 26.30
N GLU A 4 -12.55 -29.21 25.75
CA GLU A 4 -11.52 -30.14 25.23
C GLU A 4 -10.88 -29.64 23.95
N GLU A 5 -11.66 -29.15 23.01
CA GLU A 5 -11.18 -28.56 21.74
C GLU A 5 -10.33 -27.29 21.99
N THR A 6 -10.75 -26.45 22.96
CA THR A 6 -9.97 -25.26 23.36
C THR A 6 -8.59 -25.66 23.89
N ARG A 7 -8.54 -26.70 24.74
CA ARG A 7 -7.28 -27.21 25.30
C ARG A 7 -6.37 -27.82 24.22
N ASP A 8 -6.95 -28.57 23.27
CA ASP A 8 -6.20 -29.12 22.14
C ASP A 8 -5.63 -28.00 21.25
N LEU A 9 -6.41 -26.95 20.99
CA LEU A 9 -5.95 -25.78 20.23
C LEU A 9 -4.80 -25.07 20.97
N GLU A 10 -4.93 -24.81 22.28
CA GLU A 10 -3.87 -24.17 23.07
C GLU A 10 -2.57 -24.98 23.05
N GLN A 11 -2.67 -26.31 23.20
CA GLN A 11 -1.50 -27.21 23.10
C GLN A 11 -0.92 -27.20 21.70
N GLY A 12 -1.77 -27.22 20.67
CA GLY A 12 -1.35 -27.11 19.27
C GLY A 12 -0.60 -25.81 18.96
N ILE A 13 -1.13 -24.66 19.40
CA ILE A 13 -0.48 -23.37 19.25
C ILE A 13 0.89 -23.34 19.92
N LYS A 14 1.01 -23.93 21.12
CA LYS A 14 2.29 -24.02 21.82
C LYS A 14 3.31 -24.88 21.05
N ALA A 15 2.90 -26.03 20.53
CA ALA A 15 3.76 -26.87 19.70
C ALA A 15 4.19 -26.16 18.41
N ILE A 16 3.26 -25.48 17.74
CA ILE A 16 3.53 -24.66 16.54
C ILE A 16 4.59 -23.60 16.84
N TRP A 17 4.48 -22.91 17.98
CA TRP A 17 5.44 -21.90 18.41
C TRP A 17 6.84 -22.49 18.63
N GLU A 18 6.93 -23.65 19.29
CA GLU A 18 8.19 -24.35 19.54
C GLU A 18 8.85 -24.80 18.23
N ILE A 19 8.07 -25.38 17.31
CA ILE A 19 8.54 -25.79 15.98
C ILE A 19 9.02 -24.57 15.16
N ALA A 20 8.23 -23.52 15.11
CA ALA A 20 8.59 -22.28 14.40
C ALA A 20 9.94 -21.71 14.89
N GLY A 21 10.16 -21.65 16.21
CA GLY A 21 11.42 -21.21 16.78
C GLY A 21 12.60 -22.13 16.45
N GLN A 22 12.40 -23.46 16.44
CA GLN A 22 13.43 -24.42 16.03
C GLN A 22 13.80 -24.26 14.56
N MET A 23 12.87 -23.83 13.72
CA MET A 23 13.08 -23.55 12.30
C MET A 23 13.71 -22.19 12.02
N GLY A 24 13.90 -21.35 13.03
CA GLY A 24 14.57 -20.04 12.94
C GLY A 24 13.61 -18.85 12.78
N LEU A 25 12.30 -19.04 12.87
CA LEU A 25 11.34 -17.93 12.90
C LEU A 25 11.48 -17.17 14.23
N ASP A 26 11.38 -15.85 14.16
CA ASP A 26 11.50 -14.93 15.30
C ASP A 26 10.36 -13.90 15.30
N PRO A 27 9.10 -14.33 15.55
CA PRO A 27 7.95 -13.43 15.60
C PRO A 27 7.93 -12.58 16.89
N TYR A 28 7.17 -11.48 16.88
CA TYR A 28 6.74 -10.83 18.13
C TYR A 28 5.82 -11.77 18.92
N PRO A 29 5.63 -11.54 20.23
CA PRO A 29 4.55 -12.20 20.98
C PRO A 29 3.21 -11.99 20.28
N VAL A 30 2.38 -13.03 20.21
CA VAL A 30 1.06 -12.99 19.58
C VAL A 30 -0.02 -13.34 20.59
N HIS A 31 -1.03 -12.48 20.68
CA HIS A 31 -2.27 -12.77 21.38
C HIS A 31 -3.29 -13.34 20.40
N PHE A 32 -3.68 -14.59 20.61
CA PHE A 32 -4.73 -15.25 19.84
C PHE A 32 -6.06 -15.10 20.53
N GLU A 33 -7.06 -14.59 19.83
CA GLU A 33 -8.43 -14.41 20.33
C GLU A 33 -9.43 -15.14 19.45
N MET A 34 -10.33 -15.90 20.05
CA MET A 34 -11.45 -16.54 19.36
C MET A 34 -12.59 -15.55 19.21
N VAL A 35 -13.04 -15.33 17.98
CA VAL A 35 -14.11 -14.37 17.70
C VAL A 35 -15.18 -14.95 16.77
N PRO A 36 -16.45 -14.52 16.92
CA PRO A 36 -17.50 -14.86 15.96
C PRO A 36 -17.27 -14.18 14.60
N ALA A 37 -17.85 -14.75 13.55
CA ALA A 37 -17.69 -14.26 12.18
C ALA A 37 -18.08 -12.77 12.01
N THR A 38 -19.06 -12.28 12.78
CA THR A 38 -19.48 -10.87 12.75
C THR A 38 -18.38 -9.91 13.13
N ILE A 39 -17.56 -10.26 14.11
CA ILE A 39 -16.38 -9.47 14.52
C ILE A 39 -15.29 -9.51 13.43
N MET A 40 -15.08 -10.68 12.80
CA MET A 40 -14.15 -10.77 11.67
C MET A 40 -14.57 -9.86 10.50
N TYR A 41 -15.88 -9.78 10.20
CA TYR A 41 -16.37 -8.88 9.16
C TYR A 41 -16.19 -7.41 9.53
N GLU A 42 -16.43 -7.06 10.79
CA GLU A 42 -16.24 -5.70 11.29
C GLU A 42 -14.78 -5.28 11.16
N PHE A 43 -13.85 -6.07 11.70
CA PHE A 43 -12.43 -5.76 11.64
C PHE A 43 -11.90 -5.74 10.19
N GLY A 44 -12.34 -6.68 9.36
CA GLY A 44 -12.00 -6.68 7.93
C GLY A 44 -12.53 -5.46 7.18
N ALA A 45 -13.71 -4.96 7.55
CA ALA A 45 -14.32 -3.78 6.92
C ALA A 45 -13.68 -2.46 7.38
N TYR A 46 -13.28 -2.37 8.65
CA TYR A 46 -12.64 -1.18 9.21
C TYR A 46 -11.11 -1.20 9.01
N GLY A 47 -10.52 -2.35 8.73
CA GLY A 47 -9.08 -2.56 8.63
C GLY A 47 -8.36 -2.61 9.97
N LEU A 48 -8.85 -1.90 10.98
CA LEU A 48 -8.33 -1.87 12.36
C LEU A 48 -9.49 -1.79 13.37
N PRO A 49 -9.42 -2.54 14.48
CA PRO A 49 -10.38 -2.42 15.57
C PRO A 49 -10.35 -1.01 16.18
N GLY A 50 -11.52 -0.46 16.48
CA GLY A 50 -11.64 0.84 17.13
C GLY A 50 -11.41 2.05 16.25
N ARG A 51 -11.28 1.87 14.93
CA ARG A 51 -11.18 2.96 13.96
C ARG A 51 -12.45 3.82 13.96
N PHE A 52 -12.32 5.09 13.58
CA PHE A 52 -13.46 5.99 13.41
C PHE A 52 -14.48 5.46 12.39
N SER A 53 -15.74 5.84 12.54
CA SER A 53 -16.82 5.40 11.66
C SER A 53 -16.88 6.24 10.37
N HIS A 54 -17.13 5.57 9.23
CA HIS A 54 -17.43 6.20 7.96
C HIS A 54 -18.36 5.27 7.15
N TRP A 55 -19.21 5.81 6.28
CA TRP A 55 -20.17 5.02 5.50
C TRP A 55 -19.51 3.96 4.61
N THR A 56 -18.29 4.22 4.12
CA THR A 56 -17.52 3.25 3.31
C THR A 56 -17.22 1.96 4.07
N HIS A 57 -16.98 2.03 5.38
CA HIS A 57 -16.77 0.85 6.23
C HIS A 57 -18.04 0.03 6.34
N GLY A 58 -19.22 0.66 6.48
CA GLY A 58 -20.50 -0.03 6.47
C GLY A 58 -20.79 -0.74 5.14
N ARG A 59 -20.44 -0.11 4.02
CA ARG A 59 -20.51 -0.74 2.69
C ARG A 59 -19.57 -1.94 2.59
N ALA A 60 -18.33 -1.81 3.01
CA ALA A 60 -17.34 -2.89 3.03
C ALA A 60 -17.82 -4.06 3.91
N TYR A 61 -18.35 -3.77 5.11
CA TYR A 61 -18.94 -4.77 5.98
C TYR A 61 -20.05 -5.58 5.28
N GLN A 62 -20.97 -4.88 4.63
CA GLN A 62 -22.07 -5.53 3.92
C GLN A 62 -21.59 -6.40 2.74
N GLN A 63 -20.56 -5.95 2.02
CA GLN A 63 -19.94 -6.72 0.94
C GLN A 63 -19.28 -8.00 1.48
N ILE A 64 -18.43 -7.88 2.50
CA ILE A 64 -17.74 -9.00 3.14
C ILE A 64 -18.75 -10.02 3.68
N LYS A 65 -19.76 -9.54 4.42
CA LYS A 65 -20.83 -10.39 4.97
C LYS A 65 -21.57 -11.12 3.84
N THR A 66 -21.94 -10.43 2.78
CA THR A 66 -22.63 -11.04 1.63
C THR A 66 -21.78 -12.13 0.99
N MET A 67 -20.51 -11.86 0.72
CA MET A 67 -19.61 -12.85 0.12
C MET A 67 -19.47 -14.09 1.01
N TYR A 68 -19.40 -13.92 2.32
CA TYR A 68 -19.34 -15.04 3.26
C TYR A 68 -20.66 -15.82 3.31
N ASP A 69 -21.81 -15.14 3.44
CA ASP A 69 -23.14 -15.78 3.54
C ASP A 69 -23.44 -16.62 2.27
N TYR A 70 -22.92 -16.22 1.10
CA TYR A 70 -23.03 -16.99 -0.13
C TYR A 70 -21.89 -17.99 -0.35
N GLY A 71 -20.95 -18.12 0.58
CA GLY A 71 -19.81 -19.04 0.49
C GLY A 71 -18.82 -18.68 -0.63
N LEU A 72 -18.82 -17.41 -1.10
CA LEU A 72 -17.94 -16.92 -2.16
C LEU A 72 -16.56 -16.55 -1.66
N SER A 73 -16.45 -16.19 -0.38
CA SER A 73 -15.17 -15.98 0.30
C SER A 73 -15.30 -16.33 1.77
N LYS A 74 -14.17 -16.68 2.40
CA LYS A 74 -14.08 -16.93 3.83
C LYS A 74 -12.84 -16.19 4.36
N ILE A 75 -13.01 -15.38 5.40
CA ILE A 75 -11.89 -14.80 6.13
C ILE A 75 -11.49 -15.82 7.18
N TYR A 76 -10.31 -16.42 7.02
CA TYR A 76 -9.81 -17.41 7.96
C TYR A 76 -9.06 -16.78 9.11
N GLU A 77 -8.42 -15.65 8.87
CA GLU A 77 -7.52 -14.96 9.78
C GLU A 77 -7.62 -13.45 9.65
N LEU A 78 -7.28 -12.79 10.73
CA LEU A 78 -6.98 -11.38 10.75
C LEU A 78 -5.85 -11.18 11.76
N VAL A 79 -4.75 -10.59 11.32
CA VAL A 79 -3.60 -10.30 12.17
C VAL A 79 -3.29 -8.80 12.14
N ILE A 80 -3.05 -8.23 13.32
CA ILE A 80 -2.71 -6.82 13.48
C ILE A 80 -1.23 -6.71 13.81
N ASN A 81 -0.52 -5.96 12.97
CA ASN A 81 0.91 -5.74 13.07
C ASN A 81 1.25 -4.73 14.18
N THR A 82 1.15 -5.18 15.42
CA THR A 82 1.57 -4.46 16.63
C THR A 82 2.59 -5.27 17.42
N ASN A 83 3.07 -4.76 18.54
CA ASN A 83 3.91 -5.52 19.46
C ASN A 83 3.39 -5.34 20.90
N PRO A 84 2.74 -6.37 21.48
CA PRO A 84 2.45 -7.70 20.90
C PRO A 84 1.50 -7.63 19.70
N ALA A 85 1.60 -8.61 18.79
CA ALA A 85 0.65 -8.76 17.70
C ALA A 85 -0.67 -9.36 18.19
N TYR A 86 -1.78 -9.01 17.53
CA TYR A 86 -3.09 -9.60 17.80
C TYR A 86 -3.57 -10.39 16.62
N ALA A 87 -4.00 -11.62 16.86
CA ALA A 87 -4.54 -12.51 15.83
C ALA A 87 -5.92 -13.01 16.22
N PHE A 88 -6.86 -12.95 15.30
CA PHE A 88 -8.24 -13.36 15.53
C PHE A 88 -8.51 -14.66 14.81
N LEU A 89 -8.94 -15.67 15.56
CA LEU A 89 -9.31 -16.99 15.10
C LEU A 89 -10.84 -17.08 15.04
N LEU A 90 -11.37 -17.74 14.01
CA LEU A 90 -12.79 -17.85 13.80
C LEU A 90 -13.37 -19.01 14.64
N GLU A 91 -14.41 -18.76 15.45
CA GLU A 91 -15.08 -19.78 16.26
C GLU A 91 -15.63 -20.97 15.48
N ASN A 92 -16.05 -20.73 14.23
CA ASN A 92 -16.64 -21.75 13.36
C ASN A 92 -15.61 -22.58 12.59
N ASN A 93 -14.32 -22.31 12.76
CA ASN A 93 -13.26 -23.13 12.20
C ASN A 93 -13.10 -24.42 13.03
N SER A 94 -12.69 -25.50 12.38
CA SER A 94 -12.23 -26.70 13.11
C SER A 94 -10.93 -26.40 13.88
N VAL A 95 -10.61 -27.24 14.86
CA VAL A 95 -9.34 -27.11 15.61
C VAL A 95 -8.15 -27.15 14.66
N LEU A 96 -8.16 -28.04 13.66
CA LEU A 96 -7.12 -28.11 12.63
C LEU A 96 -7.03 -26.81 11.83
N GLN A 97 -8.16 -26.27 11.39
CA GLN A 97 -8.18 -25.00 10.67
C GLN A 97 -7.52 -23.89 11.48
N ASN A 98 -7.86 -23.77 12.77
CA ASN A 98 -7.27 -22.77 13.66
C ASN A 98 -5.78 -23.04 13.95
N LYS A 99 -5.32 -24.31 13.99
CA LYS A 99 -3.88 -24.65 14.06
C LYS A 99 -3.13 -24.17 12.79
N VAL A 100 -3.68 -24.40 11.60
CA VAL A 100 -3.10 -23.94 10.34
C VAL A 100 -3.03 -22.40 10.29
N VAL A 101 -4.12 -21.73 10.71
CA VAL A 101 -4.16 -20.27 10.83
C VAL A 101 -3.12 -19.77 11.83
N ALA A 102 -2.96 -20.41 12.97
CA ALA A 102 -1.96 -20.01 13.96
C ALA A 102 -0.51 -20.11 13.39
N ALA A 103 -0.20 -21.17 12.67
CA ALA A 103 1.11 -21.32 12.02
C ALA A 103 1.33 -20.25 10.94
N HIS A 104 0.30 -19.91 10.16
CA HIS A 104 0.33 -18.88 9.14
C HIS A 104 0.54 -17.49 9.75
N VAL A 105 -0.18 -17.18 10.81
CA VAL A 105 -0.05 -15.93 11.58
C VAL A 105 1.35 -15.77 12.16
N LEU A 106 1.95 -16.82 12.73
CA LEU A 106 3.32 -16.72 13.25
C LEU A 106 4.33 -16.34 12.17
N ALA A 107 4.17 -16.87 10.96
CA ALA A 107 5.02 -16.51 9.84
C ALA A 107 4.79 -15.08 9.37
N HIS A 108 3.54 -14.58 9.37
CA HIS A 108 3.26 -13.16 9.12
C HIS A 108 3.92 -12.25 10.16
N VAL A 109 3.83 -12.61 11.44
CA VAL A 109 4.41 -11.79 12.52
C VAL A 109 5.95 -11.85 12.49
N ASP A 110 6.55 -12.98 12.09
CA ASP A 110 7.97 -13.07 11.80
C ASP A 110 8.36 -12.13 10.65
N PHE A 111 7.58 -12.11 9.57
CA PHE A 111 7.81 -11.22 8.45
C PHE A 111 7.69 -9.74 8.87
N PHE A 112 6.65 -9.36 9.60
CA PHE A 112 6.46 -8.00 10.10
C PHE A 112 7.58 -7.52 11.02
N LYS A 113 8.16 -8.41 11.82
CA LYS A 113 9.26 -8.08 12.73
C LYS A 113 10.56 -7.82 12.00
N ASN A 114 10.84 -8.60 10.97
CA ASN A 114 12.18 -8.74 10.42
C ASN A 114 12.37 -8.14 9.02
N ASN A 115 11.28 -7.84 8.28
CA ASN A 115 11.42 -7.20 6.98
C ASN A 115 11.67 -5.69 7.12
N LEU A 116 12.62 -5.17 6.36
CA LEU A 116 13.10 -3.78 6.39
C LEU A 116 11.98 -2.75 6.18
N TYR A 117 11.00 -3.05 5.34
CA TYR A 117 9.89 -2.14 5.03
C TYR A 117 8.98 -1.89 6.24
N PHE A 118 8.95 -2.82 7.20
CA PHE A 118 8.18 -2.71 8.43
C PHE A 118 8.93 -2.04 9.59
N GLU A 119 10.22 -1.74 9.46
CA GLU A 119 11.05 -1.18 10.54
C GLU A 119 10.42 0.03 11.23
N HIS A 120 9.74 0.87 10.45
CA HIS A 120 9.18 2.12 10.93
C HIS A 120 7.65 2.11 11.10
N THR A 121 7.04 0.94 11.03
CA THR A 121 5.60 0.79 11.29
C THR A 121 5.28 1.11 12.75
N ASN A 122 4.20 1.86 12.99
CA ASN A 122 3.72 2.14 14.34
C ASN A 122 3.25 0.86 15.03
N ARG A 123 4.03 0.38 16.01
CA ARG A 123 3.71 -0.85 16.76
C ARG A 123 2.64 -0.67 17.84
N SER A 124 2.27 0.58 18.16
CA SER A 124 1.15 0.93 19.05
C SER A 124 -0.06 1.45 18.26
N MET A 125 -0.29 0.91 17.04
CA MET A 125 -1.32 1.43 16.15
C MET A 125 -2.72 1.31 16.71
N LEU A 126 -3.05 0.27 17.48
CA LEU A 126 -4.35 0.10 18.14
C LEU A 126 -4.66 1.23 19.13
N GLU A 127 -3.67 1.63 19.91
CA GLU A 127 -3.82 2.76 20.84
C GLU A 127 -3.99 4.07 20.06
N THR A 128 -3.17 4.27 19.01
CA THR A 128 -3.24 5.44 18.14
C THR A 128 -4.61 5.58 17.49
N VAL A 129 -5.17 4.50 16.95
CA VAL A 129 -6.49 4.48 16.30
C VAL A 129 -7.60 4.79 17.30
N SER A 130 -7.53 4.25 18.51
CA SER A 130 -8.50 4.54 19.58
C SER A 130 -8.49 6.01 19.96
N ILE A 131 -7.32 6.62 20.13
CA ILE A 131 -7.17 8.05 20.41
C ILE A 131 -7.72 8.89 19.24
N ASN A 132 -7.40 8.50 18.00
CA ASN A 132 -7.88 9.18 16.81
C ASN A 132 -9.41 9.11 16.70
N ALA A 133 -10.01 7.96 17.00
CA ALA A 133 -11.47 7.82 17.01
C ALA A 133 -12.15 8.72 18.04
N GLU A 134 -11.52 8.95 19.21
CA GLU A 134 -12.02 9.93 20.19
C GLU A 134 -11.90 11.37 19.68
N ARG A 135 -10.79 11.70 19.02
CA ARG A 135 -10.63 13.03 18.37
C ARG A 135 -11.69 13.24 17.30
N MET A 136 -11.96 12.23 16.47
CA MET A 136 -13.02 12.30 15.45
C MET A 136 -14.39 12.55 16.06
N ARG A 137 -14.75 11.82 17.14
CA ARG A 137 -16.01 12.05 17.88
C ARG A 137 -16.11 13.47 18.45
N LYS A 138 -15.00 14.03 18.94
CA LYS A 138 -14.95 15.41 19.38
C LYS A 138 -15.22 16.39 18.22
N TYR A 139 -14.63 16.15 17.06
CA TYR A 139 -14.90 16.99 15.88
C TYR A 139 -16.33 16.86 15.39
N GLU A 140 -16.92 15.66 15.41
CA GLU A 140 -18.35 15.45 15.13
C GLU A 140 -19.26 16.24 16.07
N PHE A 141 -18.89 16.32 17.35
CA PHE A 141 -19.63 17.10 18.35
C PHE A 141 -19.48 18.60 18.14
N GLU A 142 -18.28 19.10 17.84
CA GLU A 142 -17.97 20.55 17.71
C GLU A 142 -18.44 21.12 16.37
N TYR A 143 -18.26 20.39 15.27
CA TYR A 143 -18.48 20.88 13.90
C TYR A 143 -19.68 20.22 13.20
N GLY A 144 -20.24 19.18 13.80
CA GLY A 144 -21.34 18.40 13.25
C GLY A 144 -20.88 17.20 12.42
N ARG A 145 -21.60 16.10 12.56
CA ARG A 145 -21.28 14.82 11.88
C ARG A 145 -21.19 14.97 10.36
N GLU A 146 -22.14 15.71 9.75
CA GLU A 146 -22.19 15.89 8.29
C GLU A 146 -20.93 16.60 7.77
N ALA A 147 -20.40 17.60 8.49
CA ALA A 147 -19.19 18.31 8.09
C ALA A 147 -17.96 17.40 8.16
N VAL A 148 -17.84 16.59 9.22
CA VAL A 148 -16.73 15.62 9.36
C VAL A 148 -16.82 14.54 8.29
N GLU A 149 -18.00 13.99 8.00
CA GLU A 149 -18.22 12.95 7.00
C GLU A 149 -17.90 13.44 5.59
N LYS A 150 -18.35 14.65 5.22
CA LYS A 150 -17.98 15.29 3.94
C LYS A 150 -16.49 15.54 3.80
N LEU A 151 -15.83 15.94 4.89
CA LEU A 151 -14.38 16.09 4.89
C LEU A 151 -13.68 14.74 4.69
N LEU A 152 -14.13 13.71 5.39
CA LEU A 152 -13.60 12.34 5.24
C LEU A 152 -13.80 11.80 3.81
N ASP A 153 -14.95 12.03 3.19
CA ASP A 153 -15.18 11.67 1.78
C ASP A 153 -14.08 12.25 0.87
N ALA A 154 -13.77 13.53 1.07
CA ALA A 154 -12.73 14.21 0.28
C ALA A 154 -11.32 13.66 0.58
N ILE A 155 -10.98 13.45 1.85
CA ILE A 155 -9.67 12.94 2.27
C ILE A 155 -9.46 11.51 1.79
N LEU A 156 -10.45 10.63 1.99
CA LEU A 156 -10.37 9.22 1.58
C LEU A 156 -10.26 9.06 0.05
N SER A 157 -10.73 10.03 -0.74
CA SER A 157 -10.52 10.03 -2.19
C SER A 157 -9.08 10.26 -2.63
N THR A 158 -8.21 10.69 -1.71
CA THR A 158 -6.79 10.98 -1.95
C THR A 158 -5.83 10.09 -1.16
N GLN A 159 -6.34 9.12 -0.40
CA GLN A 159 -5.56 8.33 0.55
C GLN A 159 -4.43 7.50 -0.10
N GLU A 160 -4.57 7.14 -1.38
CA GLU A 160 -3.55 6.39 -2.13
C GLU A 160 -2.38 7.28 -2.61
N HIS A 161 -2.54 8.60 -2.57
CA HIS A 161 -1.56 9.55 -3.07
C HIS A 161 -0.63 10.06 -1.97
N ILE A 162 -0.06 9.11 -1.19
CA ILE A 162 1.00 9.37 -0.21
C ILE A 162 2.37 8.98 -0.77
N ASP A 163 3.43 9.49 -0.17
CA ASP A 163 4.79 9.07 -0.51
C ASP A 163 5.16 7.81 0.26
N ALA A 164 5.46 6.74 -0.47
CA ALA A 164 5.92 5.48 0.09
C ALA A 164 7.32 5.57 0.73
N ASN A 165 8.13 6.55 0.33
CA ASN A 165 9.52 6.68 0.76
C ASN A 165 9.83 8.09 1.28
N PRO A 166 9.15 8.58 2.33
CA PRO A 166 9.28 9.96 2.81
C PRO A 166 10.71 10.31 3.28
N ARG A 167 11.56 9.31 3.51
CA ARG A 167 12.97 9.48 3.91
C ARG A 167 13.91 9.82 2.76
N LEU A 168 13.55 9.47 1.56
CA LEU A 168 14.32 9.83 0.37
C LEU A 168 14.10 11.30 -0.03
N ARG A 169 13.20 12.01 0.66
CA ARG A 169 13.01 13.44 0.47
C ARG A 169 14.29 14.18 0.83
N LYS A 170 14.78 14.94 -0.12
CA LYS A 170 15.78 15.94 0.19
C LYS A 170 15.15 16.96 1.16
N PRO A 171 15.85 17.37 2.24
CA PRO A 171 15.36 18.47 3.04
C PRO A 171 15.11 19.68 2.12
N PRO A 172 14.04 20.47 2.36
CA PRO A 172 13.80 21.65 1.56
C PRO A 172 15.08 22.50 1.54
N PRO A 173 15.49 23.01 0.37
CA PRO A 173 16.69 23.82 0.28
C PRO A 173 16.56 24.93 1.32
N GLU A 174 17.57 25.02 2.23
CA GLU A 174 17.61 26.10 3.22
C GLU A 174 17.33 27.38 2.47
N GLN A 175 16.21 28.03 2.78
CA GLN A 175 15.96 29.35 2.27
C GLN A 175 17.13 30.20 2.76
N LYS A 176 18.13 30.39 1.88
CA LYS A 176 19.16 31.39 2.14
C LYS A 176 18.36 32.65 2.40
N LYS A 177 18.19 33.00 3.68
CA LYS A 177 17.69 34.31 4.08
C LYS A 177 18.49 35.26 3.20
N SER A 178 17.83 35.87 2.23
CA SER A 178 18.48 36.88 1.41
C SER A 178 19.08 37.85 2.42
N ARG A 179 20.39 37.82 2.54
CA ARG A 179 21.08 38.89 3.26
C ARG A 179 20.56 40.14 2.57
N ARG A 180 19.63 40.82 3.25
CA ARG A 180 19.34 42.23 2.92
C ARG A 180 20.72 42.83 2.74
N GLY A 181 20.98 43.33 1.54
CA GLY A 181 22.26 43.83 1.16
C GLY A 181 22.81 44.74 2.25
N ASP A 182 24.11 44.60 2.47
CA ASP A 182 24.86 45.50 3.31
C ASP A 182 24.34 46.92 3.12
N GLY A 183 23.78 47.45 4.22
CA GLY A 183 23.24 48.81 4.24
C GLY A 183 24.35 49.83 3.97
N ARG A 184 24.75 49.99 2.75
CA ARG A 184 25.35 51.25 2.31
C ARG A 184 24.24 52.26 2.36
N PRO A 185 24.39 53.38 3.07
CA PRO A 185 23.43 54.45 3.01
C PRO A 185 23.34 54.92 1.57
N VAL A 186 22.18 54.69 0.93
CA VAL A 186 21.89 55.25 -0.39
C VAL A 186 21.96 56.75 -0.21
N SER A 187 22.94 57.40 -0.85
CA SER A 187 23.04 58.85 -0.87
C SER A 187 21.78 59.42 -1.55
N ALA A 188 21.20 60.49 -1.01
CA ALA A 188 20.03 61.13 -1.59
C ALA A 188 20.23 61.65 -3.04
N PHE A 189 21.39 61.42 -3.64
CA PHE A 189 21.76 61.82 -5.00
C PHE A 189 21.90 60.64 -5.98
N ASP A 190 21.77 59.40 -5.55
CA ASP A 190 21.89 58.24 -6.45
C ASP A 190 20.72 58.12 -7.45
N ASP A 191 19.52 58.64 -7.09
CA ASP A 191 18.38 58.72 -8.00
C ASP A 191 18.56 59.69 -9.20
N LEU A 192 19.51 60.59 -9.13
CA LEU A 192 19.76 61.57 -10.20
C LEU A 192 20.77 61.12 -11.24
N LEU A 193 21.55 60.07 -10.97
CA LEU A 193 22.60 59.58 -11.87
C LEU A 193 22.14 58.45 -12.79
N HIS A 194 20.95 57.90 -12.59
CA HIS A 194 20.39 56.78 -13.37
C HIS A 194 19.18 57.17 -14.23
N LEU A 195 19.10 58.42 -14.68
CA LEU A 195 18.14 58.84 -15.70
C LEU A 195 18.58 58.32 -17.07
N GLY A 196 18.22 57.12 -17.44
CA GLY A 196 18.39 56.66 -18.83
C GLY A 196 18.62 55.19 -19.10
N GLU A 197 18.85 54.37 -18.14
CA GLU A 197 18.91 52.92 -18.36
C GLU A 197 17.86 52.23 -17.56
N GLU A 198 16.72 51.91 -18.17
CA GLU A 198 15.86 50.83 -17.67
C GLU A 198 16.71 49.53 -17.69
N ALA A 199 17.33 49.24 -16.54
CA ALA A 199 17.84 47.88 -16.33
C ALA A 199 16.69 46.90 -16.58
N PRO A 200 16.83 45.93 -17.53
CA PRO A 200 15.80 44.95 -17.70
C PRO A 200 15.57 44.30 -16.32
N LEU A 201 14.36 44.43 -15.82
CA LEU A 201 13.92 43.71 -14.62
C LEU A 201 14.33 42.25 -14.87
N PRO A 202 15.13 41.64 -13.96
CA PRO A 202 15.45 40.26 -14.13
C PRO A 202 14.13 39.53 -14.36
N ALA A 203 14.03 38.79 -15.47
CA ALA A 203 12.89 37.96 -15.72
C ALA A 203 12.71 37.12 -14.42
N GLU A 204 11.68 37.41 -13.65
CA GLU A 204 11.34 36.60 -12.51
C GLU A 204 11.07 35.21 -13.06
N GLU A 205 12.11 34.35 -13.03
CA GLU A 205 11.93 32.95 -13.26
C GLU A 205 10.74 32.54 -12.37
N SER A 206 9.67 32.09 -12.99
CA SER A 206 8.48 31.62 -12.28
C SER A 206 8.94 30.47 -11.39
N ARG A 207 9.18 30.78 -10.11
CA ARG A 207 9.57 29.76 -9.14
C ARG A 207 8.34 28.90 -8.91
N LYS A 208 8.35 27.71 -9.49
CA LYS A 208 7.38 26.66 -9.16
C LYS A 208 7.40 26.40 -7.66
N PHE A 209 6.24 26.14 -7.10
CA PHE A 209 6.09 25.72 -5.71
C PHE A 209 5.29 24.41 -5.64
N PRO A 210 5.88 23.32 -5.17
CA PRO A 210 7.25 23.15 -4.67
C PRO A 210 8.32 23.22 -5.76
N ALA A 211 9.58 23.42 -5.39
CA ALA A 211 10.69 23.52 -6.34
C ALA A 211 10.96 22.21 -7.10
N GLU A 212 10.71 21.08 -6.46
CA GLU A 212 10.70 19.72 -7.05
C GLU A 212 9.28 19.17 -6.89
N ALA A 213 8.81 18.36 -7.87
CA ALA A 213 7.47 17.78 -7.81
C ALA A 213 7.29 16.91 -6.54
N GLU A 214 6.15 17.10 -5.86
CA GLU A 214 5.84 16.44 -4.58
C GLU A 214 4.89 15.26 -4.79
N LYS A 215 5.27 14.09 -4.30
CA LYS A 215 4.46 12.86 -4.41
C LYS A 215 3.36 12.79 -3.34
N ASP A 216 3.64 13.27 -2.14
CA ASP A 216 2.70 13.18 -1.03
C ASP A 216 1.64 14.27 -1.11
N LEU A 217 0.62 14.02 -1.92
CA LEU A 217 -0.49 14.95 -2.11
C LEU A 217 -1.22 15.25 -0.79
N MET A 218 -1.42 14.22 0.06
CA MET A 218 -2.12 14.42 1.33
C MET A 218 -1.34 15.36 2.26
N LEU A 219 -0.04 15.17 2.38
CA LEU A 219 0.81 16.05 3.18
C LEU A 219 0.84 17.46 2.59
N PHE A 220 0.99 17.57 1.26
CA PHE A 220 0.98 18.86 0.58
C PHE A 220 -0.32 19.63 0.84
N LEU A 221 -1.48 18.97 0.76
CA LEU A 221 -2.78 19.56 1.07
C LEU A 221 -2.86 19.99 2.54
N ALA A 222 -2.41 19.15 3.47
CA ALA A 222 -2.42 19.46 4.90
C ALA A 222 -1.57 20.69 5.23
N ASP A 223 -0.38 20.81 4.63
CA ASP A 223 0.57 21.88 4.95
C ASP A 223 0.29 23.19 4.22
N HIS A 224 -0.23 23.14 3.00
CA HIS A 224 -0.24 24.28 2.08
C HIS A 224 -1.62 24.73 1.63
N SER A 225 -2.70 23.98 1.90
CA SER A 225 -4.06 24.44 1.55
C SER A 225 -4.37 25.77 2.22
N PRO A 226 -4.88 26.77 1.46
CA PRO A 226 -5.10 28.11 1.99
C PRO A 226 -6.23 28.19 3.02
N ASP A 227 -7.27 27.36 2.89
CA ASP A 227 -8.53 27.54 3.60
C ASP A 227 -8.88 26.44 4.61
N LEU A 228 -8.03 25.39 4.75
CA LEU A 228 -8.26 24.32 5.73
C LEU A 228 -8.11 24.84 7.17
N GLU A 229 -9.09 24.56 8.00
CA GLU A 229 -9.05 24.83 9.44
C GLU A 229 -8.12 23.82 10.17
N PRO A 230 -7.64 24.14 11.39
CA PRO A 230 -6.73 23.26 12.13
C PRO A 230 -7.25 21.85 12.33
N TRP A 231 -8.55 21.66 12.64
CA TRP A 231 -9.15 20.35 12.81
C TRP A 231 -9.21 19.54 11.52
N GLN A 232 -9.41 20.20 10.37
CA GLN A 232 -9.43 19.55 9.06
C GLN A 232 -8.04 19.04 8.67
N ARG A 233 -6.99 19.82 8.96
CA ARG A 233 -5.59 19.42 8.78
C ARG A 233 -5.26 18.21 9.67
N ASP A 234 -5.76 18.20 10.89
CA ASP A 234 -5.59 17.13 11.82
C ASP A 234 -6.21 15.81 11.31
N VAL A 235 -7.42 15.86 10.73
CA VAL A 235 -8.07 14.70 10.11
C VAL A 235 -7.25 14.19 8.92
N LEU A 236 -6.66 15.06 8.08
CA LEU A 236 -5.73 14.68 7.02
C LEU A 236 -4.53 13.91 7.57
N HIS A 237 -3.92 14.41 8.64
CA HIS A 237 -2.77 13.75 9.27
C HIS A 237 -3.16 12.39 9.88
N ILE A 238 -4.35 12.26 10.48
CA ILE A 238 -4.86 11.00 11.01
C ILE A 238 -4.97 9.97 9.89
N VAL A 239 -5.67 10.28 8.81
CA VAL A 239 -5.87 9.33 7.69
C VAL A 239 -4.54 9.00 7.03
N ARG A 240 -3.67 9.98 6.81
CA ARG A 240 -2.34 9.77 6.24
C ARG A 240 -1.48 8.83 7.11
N ALA A 241 -1.50 9.00 8.44
CA ALA A 241 -0.76 8.13 9.36
C ALA A 241 -1.27 6.68 9.30
N GLU A 242 -2.59 6.47 9.16
CA GLU A 242 -3.19 5.14 8.98
C GLU A 242 -2.76 4.51 7.65
N GLN A 243 -2.69 5.29 6.55
CA GLN A 243 -2.20 4.79 5.27
C GLN A 243 -0.73 4.38 5.35
N HIS A 244 0.12 5.14 6.03
CA HIS A 244 1.52 4.75 6.26
C HIS A 244 1.67 3.45 7.06
N TYR A 245 0.74 3.14 7.95
CA TYR A 245 0.73 1.86 8.66
C TYR A 245 0.47 0.68 7.71
N PHE A 246 -0.44 0.83 6.74
CA PHE A 246 -0.77 -0.23 5.77
C PHE A 246 0.23 -0.35 4.61
N LEU A 247 1.01 0.69 4.37
CA LEU A 247 1.89 0.77 3.21
C LEU A 247 2.87 -0.41 3.08
N PRO A 248 3.61 -0.84 4.12
CA PRO A 248 4.50 -2.00 4.02
C PRO A 248 3.78 -3.30 3.64
N GLN A 249 2.54 -3.49 4.11
CA GLN A 249 1.72 -4.65 3.76
C GLN A 249 1.36 -4.64 2.27
N MET A 250 1.13 -3.47 1.69
CA MET A 250 0.88 -3.32 0.25
C MET A 250 2.15 -3.56 -0.58
N GLN A 251 3.32 -3.16 -0.06
CA GLN A 251 4.62 -3.31 -0.73
C GLN A 251 5.15 -4.75 -0.74
N THR A 252 4.64 -5.61 0.15
CA THR A 252 5.18 -6.95 0.39
C THR A 252 4.11 -8.04 0.37
N LYS A 253 2.97 -7.80 -0.28
CA LYS A 253 1.84 -8.72 -0.23
C LYS A 253 2.18 -10.12 -0.75
N ILE A 254 2.86 -10.22 -1.89
CA ILE A 254 3.24 -11.52 -2.49
C ILE A 254 4.25 -12.23 -1.60
N MET A 255 5.26 -11.52 -1.13
CA MET A 255 6.26 -12.09 -0.23
C MET A 255 5.65 -12.54 1.09
N ASN A 256 4.85 -11.69 1.72
CA ASN A 256 4.28 -11.95 3.03
C ASN A 256 3.32 -13.14 3.02
N GLU A 257 2.42 -13.21 2.04
CA GLU A 257 1.52 -14.36 1.85
C GLU A 257 2.28 -15.62 1.44
N GLY A 258 3.28 -15.47 0.58
CA GLY A 258 4.16 -16.58 0.17
C GLY A 258 4.97 -17.13 1.34
N TRP A 259 5.56 -16.27 2.16
CA TRP A 259 6.29 -16.61 3.37
C TRP A 259 5.42 -17.38 4.37
N ALA A 260 4.23 -16.83 4.63
CA ALA A 260 3.28 -17.46 5.54
C ALA A 260 2.77 -18.80 5.01
N SER A 261 2.57 -18.94 3.69
CA SER A 261 2.18 -20.21 3.05
C SER A 261 3.30 -21.26 3.09
N PHE A 262 4.52 -20.86 2.85
CA PHE A 262 5.70 -21.71 2.94
C PHE A 262 5.87 -22.27 4.36
N TRP A 263 5.81 -21.39 5.36
CA TRP A 263 6.04 -21.77 6.75
C TRP A 263 4.89 -22.53 7.37
N HIS A 264 3.62 -22.14 7.13
CA HIS A 264 2.53 -22.92 7.69
C HIS A 264 2.54 -24.36 7.15
N ALA A 265 2.85 -24.54 5.86
CA ALA A 265 2.95 -25.87 5.29
C ALA A 265 4.12 -26.68 5.89
N THR A 266 5.24 -26.03 6.15
CA THR A 266 6.42 -26.64 6.77
C THR A 266 6.15 -27.03 8.23
N ILE A 267 5.59 -26.10 9.01
CA ILE A 267 5.30 -26.32 10.44
C ILE A 267 4.24 -27.40 10.64
N ILE A 268 3.15 -27.36 9.86
CA ILE A 268 2.06 -28.34 10.01
C ILE A 268 2.50 -29.76 9.68
N ARG A 269 3.46 -29.94 8.78
CA ARG A 269 4.04 -31.27 8.46
C ARG A 269 4.86 -31.86 9.62
N GLU A 270 5.39 -31.03 10.50
CA GLU A 270 6.16 -31.45 11.67
C GLU A 270 5.26 -31.70 12.92
N LEU A 271 3.98 -31.29 12.86
CA LEU A 271 3.03 -31.60 13.93
C LEU A 271 2.64 -33.08 13.85
N ASP A 272 2.52 -33.72 15.02
CA ASP A 272 1.96 -35.07 15.15
C ASP A 272 0.43 -35.01 14.97
N LEU A 273 -0.02 -35.02 13.72
CA LEU A 273 -1.42 -34.95 13.35
C LEU A 273 -1.98 -36.33 12.98
N PRO A 274 -3.25 -36.61 13.30
CA PRO A 274 -3.95 -37.77 12.77
C PRO A 274 -3.97 -37.83 11.25
N GLU A 275 -3.95 -39.02 10.63
CA GLU A 275 -3.97 -39.18 9.16
C GLU A 275 -5.13 -38.42 8.48
N GLY A 276 -6.32 -38.41 9.12
CA GLY A 276 -7.47 -37.66 8.61
C GLY A 276 -7.25 -36.15 8.52
N ASP A 277 -6.54 -35.59 9.48
CA ASP A 277 -6.22 -34.17 9.54
C ASP A 277 -5.21 -33.79 8.46
N PHE A 278 -4.25 -34.65 8.12
CA PHE A 278 -3.36 -34.41 6.99
C PHE A 278 -4.10 -34.33 5.65
N VAL A 279 -5.13 -35.15 5.46
CA VAL A 279 -5.96 -35.08 4.23
C VAL A 279 -6.78 -33.80 4.19
N GLU A 280 -7.35 -33.38 5.33
CA GLU A 280 -8.08 -32.10 5.43
C GLU A 280 -7.13 -30.91 5.21
N PHE A 281 -5.98 -30.91 5.84
CA PHE A 281 -4.93 -29.92 5.60
C PHE A 281 -4.54 -29.81 4.12
N ALA A 282 -4.25 -30.93 3.46
CA ALA A 282 -3.87 -30.94 2.05
C ALA A 282 -4.95 -30.32 1.15
N LYS A 283 -6.24 -30.56 1.44
CA LYS A 283 -7.36 -29.96 0.71
C LYS A 283 -7.44 -28.45 0.92
N MET A 284 -7.29 -28.00 2.18
CA MET A 284 -7.32 -26.57 2.51
C MET A 284 -6.16 -25.83 1.85
N HIS A 285 -4.96 -26.34 2.00
CA HIS A 285 -3.74 -25.77 1.44
C HIS A 285 -3.82 -25.69 -0.10
N SER A 286 -4.25 -26.75 -0.76
CA SER A 286 -4.48 -26.74 -2.21
C SER A 286 -5.53 -25.71 -2.63
N GLY A 287 -6.57 -25.49 -1.83
CA GLY A 287 -7.60 -24.48 -2.10
C GLY A 287 -7.04 -23.06 -2.07
N VAL A 288 -6.19 -22.74 -1.09
CA VAL A 288 -5.53 -21.43 -0.98
C VAL A 288 -4.56 -21.17 -2.14
N LEU A 289 -3.84 -22.20 -2.56
CA LEU A 289 -2.85 -22.14 -3.65
C LEU A 289 -3.45 -22.27 -5.06
N SER A 290 -4.77 -22.27 -5.21
CA SER A 290 -5.41 -22.43 -6.52
C SER A 290 -4.97 -21.34 -7.50
N PRO A 291 -4.43 -21.69 -8.69
CA PRO A 291 -4.01 -20.73 -9.69
C PRO A 291 -5.21 -19.96 -10.25
N SER A 292 -5.02 -18.69 -10.57
CA SER A 292 -6.02 -17.83 -11.20
C SER A 292 -5.49 -17.25 -12.51
N LYS A 293 -6.31 -17.32 -13.57
CA LYS A 293 -5.98 -16.70 -14.86
C LYS A 293 -6.30 -15.20 -14.89
N ARG A 294 -7.02 -14.72 -13.90
CA ARG A 294 -7.44 -13.31 -13.83
C ARG A 294 -6.46 -12.44 -13.05
N ASN A 295 -5.95 -12.96 -11.95
CA ASN A 295 -5.07 -12.22 -11.04
C ASN A 295 -3.95 -13.13 -10.55
N VAL A 296 -2.79 -12.57 -10.27
CA VAL A 296 -1.70 -13.26 -9.59
C VAL A 296 -2.17 -13.68 -8.19
N ASN A 297 -2.12 -14.98 -7.88
CA ASN A 297 -2.38 -15.47 -6.52
C ASN A 297 -1.11 -15.26 -5.67
N PRO A 298 -1.10 -14.34 -4.69
CA PRO A 298 0.10 -14.01 -3.91
C PRO A 298 0.58 -15.19 -3.06
N TYR A 299 -0.33 -16.00 -2.52
CA TYR A 299 -0.01 -17.19 -1.74
C TYR A 299 0.79 -18.19 -2.58
N TYR A 300 0.26 -18.53 -3.76
CA TYR A 300 0.84 -19.51 -4.65
C TYR A 300 2.17 -19.05 -5.24
N VAL A 301 2.18 -17.86 -5.85
CA VAL A 301 3.38 -17.33 -6.52
C VAL A 301 4.49 -17.06 -5.51
N GLY A 302 4.17 -16.41 -4.39
CA GLY A 302 5.16 -16.11 -3.35
C GLY A 302 5.78 -17.38 -2.75
N MET A 303 4.95 -18.38 -2.39
CA MET A 303 5.44 -19.65 -1.86
C MET A 303 6.35 -20.37 -2.87
N LYS A 304 5.94 -20.44 -4.14
CA LYS A 304 6.71 -21.12 -5.19
C LYS A 304 8.06 -20.45 -5.45
N ILE A 305 8.13 -19.15 -5.37
CA ILE A 305 9.40 -18.44 -5.49
C ILE A 305 10.32 -18.76 -4.30
N PHE A 306 9.80 -18.78 -3.06
CA PHE A 306 10.61 -19.17 -1.89
C PHE A 306 11.10 -20.63 -1.98
N GLU A 307 10.25 -21.56 -2.40
CA GLU A 307 10.65 -22.97 -2.66
C GLU A 307 11.76 -23.06 -3.72
N ASP A 308 11.65 -22.28 -4.80
CA ASP A 308 12.64 -22.27 -5.87
C ASP A 308 13.98 -21.65 -5.43
N ILE A 309 13.94 -20.56 -4.65
CA ILE A 309 15.13 -19.96 -4.06
C ILE A 309 15.83 -20.99 -3.17
N GLU A 310 15.11 -21.60 -2.21
CA GLU A 310 15.68 -22.60 -1.31
C GLU A 310 16.32 -23.73 -2.12
N ARG A 311 15.61 -24.33 -3.09
CA ARG A 311 16.09 -25.39 -3.95
C ARG A 311 17.36 -25.03 -4.73
N ARG A 312 17.40 -23.84 -5.36
CA ARG A 312 18.55 -23.39 -6.18
C ARG A 312 19.79 -23.08 -5.35
N TRP A 313 19.64 -22.55 -4.16
CA TRP A 313 20.79 -22.27 -3.27
C TRP A 313 21.27 -23.51 -2.53
N ASP A 314 20.41 -24.50 -2.31
CA ASP A 314 20.81 -25.79 -1.77
C ASP A 314 21.50 -26.67 -2.82
N ASN A 315 21.06 -26.61 -4.08
CA ASN A 315 21.54 -27.43 -5.16
C ASN A 315 21.99 -26.61 -6.38
N PRO A 316 23.02 -25.75 -6.24
CA PRO A 316 23.50 -24.93 -7.35
C PRO A 316 24.10 -25.78 -8.46
N THR A 317 23.91 -25.35 -9.70
CA THR A 317 24.53 -25.95 -10.88
C THR A 317 26.04 -25.76 -10.87
N GLU A 318 26.79 -26.55 -11.67
CA GLU A 318 28.24 -26.39 -11.85
C GLU A 318 28.62 -24.96 -12.33
N GLU A 319 27.78 -24.36 -13.16
CA GLU A 319 27.96 -23.01 -13.66
C GLU A 319 27.76 -21.96 -12.56
N GLU A 320 26.73 -22.09 -11.75
CA GLU A 320 26.47 -21.21 -10.61
C GLU A 320 27.55 -21.33 -9.53
N ARG A 321 28.08 -22.52 -9.31
CA ARG A 321 29.25 -22.73 -8.42
C ARG A 321 30.47 -21.96 -8.91
N LYS A 322 30.73 -21.98 -10.19
CA LYS A 322 31.91 -21.32 -10.81
C LYS A 322 31.75 -19.82 -10.94
N GLN A 323 30.58 -19.36 -11.36
CA GLN A 323 30.35 -17.95 -11.68
C GLN A 323 29.93 -17.13 -10.45
N LEU A 324 29.10 -17.70 -9.57
CA LEU A 324 28.49 -17.02 -8.43
C LEU A 324 29.09 -17.46 -7.08
N GLY A 325 29.97 -18.46 -7.06
CA GLY A 325 30.65 -18.95 -5.85
C GLY A 325 29.71 -19.68 -4.88
N ARG A 326 28.51 -20.10 -5.32
CA ARG A 326 27.55 -20.82 -4.47
C ARG A 326 28.08 -22.20 -4.07
N GLN A 327 28.06 -22.50 -2.75
CA GLN A 327 28.57 -23.76 -2.22
C GLN A 327 27.53 -24.88 -2.19
N GLY A 328 26.24 -24.53 -2.07
CA GLY A 328 25.13 -25.43 -1.78
C GLY A 328 24.87 -25.59 -0.29
N GLY A 329 23.63 -25.93 0.07
CA GLY A 329 23.17 -25.97 1.46
C GLY A 329 22.92 -24.60 2.09
N GLU A 330 22.79 -23.56 1.25
CA GLU A 330 22.59 -22.16 1.66
C GLU A 330 21.13 -21.70 1.48
N GLY A 331 20.25 -22.57 1.01
CA GLY A 331 18.88 -22.25 0.64
C GLY A 331 18.09 -21.63 1.77
N ARG A 332 18.15 -22.23 2.95
CA ARG A 332 17.47 -21.72 4.15
C ARG A 332 17.97 -20.31 4.54
N ALA A 333 19.27 -20.11 4.59
CA ALA A 333 19.84 -18.80 4.90
C ALA A 333 19.42 -17.74 3.86
N LYS A 334 19.36 -18.14 2.59
CA LYS A 334 18.99 -17.24 1.49
C LYS A 334 17.54 -16.78 1.56
N ILE A 335 16.59 -17.67 1.85
CA ILE A 335 15.18 -17.25 1.97
C ILE A 335 14.98 -16.28 3.15
N PHE A 336 15.71 -16.44 4.25
CA PHE A 336 15.69 -15.49 5.36
C PHE A 336 16.29 -14.14 4.98
N GLU A 337 17.41 -14.11 4.26
CA GLU A 337 17.97 -12.86 3.71
C GLU A 337 16.96 -12.14 2.81
N VAL A 338 16.33 -12.86 1.87
CA VAL A 338 15.32 -12.31 0.96
C VAL A 338 14.12 -11.76 1.74
N ARG A 339 13.62 -12.50 2.75
CA ARG A 339 12.55 -12.05 3.65
C ARG A 339 12.90 -10.73 4.34
N GLU A 340 14.17 -10.52 4.68
CA GLU A 340 14.62 -9.34 5.42
C GLU A 340 14.69 -8.08 4.53
N VAL A 341 15.22 -8.20 3.30
CA VAL A 341 15.63 -7.03 2.51
C VAL A 341 14.74 -6.70 1.32
N ASP A 342 13.96 -7.67 0.81
CA ASP A 342 13.19 -7.49 -0.42
C ASP A 342 11.75 -7.02 -0.16
N ASN A 343 11.17 -6.42 -1.20
CA ASN A 343 9.73 -6.19 -1.37
C ASN A 343 9.24 -6.96 -2.60
N ASP A 344 7.94 -6.91 -2.89
CA ASP A 344 7.36 -7.65 -4.01
C ASP A 344 8.01 -7.32 -5.35
N ALA A 345 8.35 -6.04 -5.60
CA ALA A 345 8.96 -5.63 -6.86
C ALA A 345 10.40 -6.18 -7.01
N SER A 346 11.25 -6.07 -5.99
CA SER A 346 12.60 -6.62 -6.03
C SER A 346 12.60 -8.15 -6.01
N PHE A 347 11.66 -8.75 -5.27
CA PHE A 347 11.47 -10.20 -5.19
C PHE A 347 11.11 -10.81 -6.55
N LEU A 348 10.08 -10.30 -7.21
CA LEU A 348 9.70 -10.78 -8.55
C LEU A 348 10.80 -10.50 -9.58
N ARG A 349 11.41 -9.32 -9.56
CA ARG A 349 12.47 -8.96 -10.51
C ARG A 349 13.67 -9.88 -10.41
N SER A 350 14.06 -10.26 -9.19
CA SER A 350 15.29 -11.00 -8.93
C SER A 350 15.12 -12.53 -8.95
N TYR A 351 13.91 -13.01 -8.60
CA TYR A 351 13.72 -14.43 -8.33
C TYR A 351 12.64 -15.11 -9.18
N LEU A 352 11.76 -14.36 -9.87
CA LEU A 352 10.82 -14.98 -10.81
C LEU A 352 11.59 -15.40 -12.09
N THR A 353 11.78 -16.71 -12.26
CA THR A 353 12.52 -17.29 -13.37
C THR A 353 11.58 -17.71 -14.50
N LYS A 354 12.17 -18.01 -15.69
CA LYS A 354 11.42 -18.55 -16.82
C LYS A 354 10.73 -19.86 -16.45
N GLU A 355 11.46 -20.73 -15.76
CA GLU A 355 10.98 -22.04 -15.33
C GLU A 355 9.76 -21.91 -14.42
N LEU A 356 9.77 -20.93 -13.50
CA LEU A 356 8.62 -20.63 -12.64
C LEU A 356 7.44 -20.05 -13.42
N VAL A 357 7.66 -19.15 -14.36
CA VAL A 357 6.59 -18.60 -15.21
C VAL A 357 5.89 -19.73 -15.98
N ASP A 358 6.68 -20.68 -16.52
CA ASP A 358 6.13 -21.83 -17.25
C ASP A 358 5.44 -22.84 -16.31
N GLU A 359 6.01 -23.14 -15.14
CA GLU A 359 5.44 -24.06 -14.13
C GLU A 359 4.11 -23.54 -13.57
N LEU A 360 4.02 -22.23 -13.36
CA LEU A 360 2.86 -21.58 -12.73
C LEU A 360 1.81 -21.12 -13.73
N ASP A 361 2.01 -21.34 -15.04
CA ASP A 361 1.15 -20.80 -16.10
C ASP A 361 0.92 -19.27 -15.97
N LEU A 362 1.95 -18.53 -15.53
CA LEU A 362 1.91 -17.07 -15.36
C LEU A 362 2.03 -16.35 -16.71
N TYR A 363 1.09 -16.64 -17.61
CA TYR A 363 1.01 -15.97 -18.91
C TYR A 363 0.06 -14.77 -18.86
N LEU A 364 0.18 -13.87 -19.82
CA LEU A 364 -0.82 -12.82 -19.97
C LEU A 364 -2.04 -13.37 -20.69
N TYR A 365 -3.19 -13.22 -20.07
CA TYR A 365 -4.47 -13.73 -20.58
C TYR A 365 -5.40 -12.59 -20.92
N ARG A 366 -6.19 -12.76 -21.98
CA ARG A 366 -7.30 -11.88 -22.34
C ARG A 366 -8.59 -12.70 -22.44
N LEU A 367 -9.69 -12.12 -21.94
CA LEU A 367 -11.01 -12.73 -22.07
C LEU A 367 -11.57 -12.41 -23.46
N GLU A 368 -11.78 -13.44 -24.29
CA GLU A 368 -12.40 -13.35 -25.61
C GLU A 368 -13.73 -14.14 -25.59
N GLY A 369 -14.83 -13.40 -25.48
CA GLY A 369 -16.13 -14.02 -25.16
C GLY A 369 -16.11 -14.66 -23.77
N ASP A 370 -16.33 -15.97 -23.69
CA ASP A 370 -16.30 -16.74 -22.43
C ASP A 370 -15.00 -17.52 -22.21
N LYS A 371 -13.97 -17.29 -23.05
CA LYS A 371 -12.72 -18.05 -22.99
C LYS A 371 -11.53 -17.15 -22.68
N TRP A 372 -10.68 -17.61 -21.77
CA TRP A 372 -9.38 -17.00 -21.51
C TRP A 372 -8.38 -17.49 -22.57
N VAL A 373 -7.83 -16.54 -23.34
CA VAL A 373 -6.82 -16.80 -24.38
C VAL A 373 -5.51 -16.21 -23.93
N ILE A 374 -4.43 -16.97 -24.12
CA ILE A 374 -3.07 -16.50 -23.84
C ILE A 374 -2.68 -15.52 -24.94
N VAL A 375 -2.28 -14.30 -24.56
CA VAL A 375 -1.83 -13.25 -25.47
C VAL A 375 -0.30 -13.07 -25.46
N GLU A 376 0.35 -13.47 -24.37
CA GLU A 376 1.80 -13.39 -24.25
C GLU A 376 2.33 -14.50 -23.36
N LYS A 377 3.47 -15.08 -23.73
CA LYS A 377 4.19 -16.15 -23.02
C LYS A 377 5.65 -15.82 -22.73
N ASP A 378 6.19 -14.78 -23.37
CA ASP A 378 7.56 -14.36 -23.09
C ASP A 378 7.70 -13.99 -21.62
N TRP A 379 8.54 -14.74 -20.90
CA TRP A 379 8.65 -14.63 -19.46
C TRP A 379 9.15 -13.25 -18.98
N GLU A 380 10.01 -12.58 -19.77
CA GLU A 380 10.50 -11.24 -19.45
C GLU A 380 9.37 -10.23 -19.61
N VAL A 381 8.59 -10.32 -20.69
CA VAL A 381 7.43 -9.47 -20.94
C VAL A 381 6.37 -9.70 -19.87
N VAL A 382 6.11 -10.97 -19.50
CA VAL A 382 5.15 -11.31 -18.42
C VAL A 382 5.61 -10.72 -17.08
N ARG A 383 6.87 -10.95 -16.69
CA ARG A 383 7.45 -10.40 -15.45
C ARG A 383 7.35 -8.87 -15.42
N ASP A 384 7.79 -8.22 -16.49
CA ASP A 384 7.83 -6.76 -16.55
C ASP A 384 6.42 -6.16 -16.57
N THR A 385 5.44 -6.82 -17.17
CA THR A 385 4.03 -6.43 -17.11
C THR A 385 3.47 -6.56 -15.69
N ILE A 386 3.78 -7.65 -14.98
CA ILE A 386 3.38 -7.81 -13.57
C ILE A 386 4.02 -6.70 -12.72
N LEU A 387 5.31 -6.43 -12.90
CA LEU A 387 6.01 -5.36 -12.18
C LEU A 387 5.41 -3.97 -12.47
N ALA A 388 5.08 -3.68 -13.72
CA ALA A 388 4.44 -2.43 -14.10
C ALA A 388 3.07 -2.27 -13.42
N SER A 389 2.26 -3.34 -13.37
CA SER A 389 0.95 -3.32 -12.68
C SER A 389 1.04 -3.11 -11.17
N MET A 390 2.22 -3.28 -10.57
CA MET A 390 2.47 -3.05 -9.13
C MET A 390 3.01 -1.64 -8.84
N THR A 391 3.37 -0.87 -9.87
CA THR A 391 3.83 0.51 -9.69
C THR A 391 2.78 1.31 -8.94
N ASN A 392 3.19 2.01 -7.89
CA ASN A 392 2.30 2.75 -7.00
C ASN A 392 1.07 1.91 -6.53
N PHE A 393 1.28 0.59 -6.30
CA PHE A 393 0.24 -0.37 -5.86
C PHE A 393 -0.93 -0.53 -6.85
N GLY A 394 -0.68 -0.35 -8.14
CA GLY A 394 -1.70 -0.35 -9.19
C GLY A 394 -2.57 0.91 -9.20
N GLN A 395 -2.18 1.95 -8.48
CA GLN A 395 -2.85 3.25 -8.44
C GLN A 395 -2.12 4.25 -9.35
N PRO A 396 -2.81 5.24 -9.92
CA PRO A 396 -2.17 6.27 -10.72
C PRO A 396 -1.06 7.00 -9.96
N TYR A 397 0.10 7.17 -10.58
CA TYR A 397 1.19 7.94 -10.00
C TYR A 397 0.99 9.43 -10.27
N ILE A 398 0.47 10.14 -9.28
CA ILE A 398 0.16 11.57 -9.36
C ILE A 398 1.09 12.36 -8.45
N VAL A 399 1.61 13.48 -8.96
CA VAL A 399 2.48 14.38 -8.21
C VAL A 399 1.94 15.81 -8.24
N VAL A 400 2.25 16.59 -7.22
CA VAL A 400 2.03 18.04 -7.20
C VAL A 400 3.17 18.68 -7.97
N GLU A 401 2.86 19.28 -9.11
CA GLU A 401 3.83 19.97 -9.95
C GLU A 401 3.95 21.45 -9.61
N ASP A 402 2.81 22.10 -9.24
CA ASP A 402 2.77 23.51 -8.83
C ASP A 402 1.54 23.82 -7.97
N GLY A 403 1.73 24.32 -6.78
CA GLY A 403 0.67 24.77 -5.86
C GLY A 403 0.39 26.27 -5.95
N ASP A 404 1.07 27.00 -6.82
CA ASP A 404 0.81 28.40 -7.14
C ASP A 404 0.71 28.63 -8.65
N TYR A 405 0.08 27.68 -9.33
CA TYR A 405 -0.08 27.71 -10.78
C TYR A 405 -0.77 29.03 -11.19
N ARG A 406 -0.24 29.64 -12.26
CA ARG A 406 -0.66 30.95 -12.77
C ARG A 406 -0.61 32.09 -11.73
N ARG A 407 0.13 31.94 -10.63
CA ARG A 407 0.19 32.89 -9.51
C ARG A 407 -1.17 33.15 -8.86
N GLY A 408 -2.10 32.22 -9.03
CA GLY A 408 -3.47 32.26 -8.48
C GLY A 408 -3.68 31.31 -7.32
N ARG A 409 -2.63 30.67 -6.79
CA ARG A 409 -2.70 29.56 -5.83
C ARG A 409 -3.56 28.38 -6.34
N GLU A 410 -3.67 28.24 -7.65
CA GLU A 410 -4.28 27.09 -8.28
C GLU A 410 -3.36 25.86 -8.13
N LEU A 411 -3.95 24.68 -7.97
CA LEU A 411 -3.19 23.45 -7.80
C LEU A 411 -3.00 22.75 -9.15
N TYR A 412 -1.77 22.57 -9.57
CA TYR A 412 -1.43 21.82 -10.78
C TYR A 412 -0.81 20.47 -10.43
N LEU A 413 -1.53 19.42 -10.79
CA LEU A 413 -1.15 18.02 -10.60
C LEU A 413 -0.70 17.44 -11.94
N LYS A 414 0.17 16.44 -11.88
CA LYS A 414 0.62 15.71 -13.06
C LYS A 414 0.52 14.21 -12.82
N HIS A 415 -0.18 13.53 -13.70
CA HIS A 415 -0.16 12.08 -13.81
C HIS A 415 1.10 11.65 -14.57
N CYS A 416 1.98 10.91 -13.91
CA CYS A 416 3.14 10.29 -14.51
C CYS A 416 2.68 9.01 -15.25
N HIS A 417 2.17 9.19 -16.47
CA HIS A 417 1.57 8.14 -17.26
C HIS A 417 2.61 7.07 -17.66
N GLU A 418 2.35 5.82 -17.29
CA GLU A 418 3.24 4.67 -17.55
C GLU A 418 2.62 3.63 -18.50
N GLY A 419 1.58 4.02 -19.25
CA GLY A 419 0.92 3.17 -20.25
C GLY A 419 -0.59 3.08 -20.08
N ASP A 420 -1.09 3.23 -18.86
CA ASP A 420 -2.53 3.13 -18.55
C ASP A 420 -3.17 4.51 -18.44
N ASP A 421 -4.26 4.71 -19.17
CA ASP A 421 -5.07 5.93 -19.10
C ASP A 421 -5.89 5.97 -17.81
N LEU A 422 -6.11 7.20 -17.28
CA LEU A 422 -7.01 7.38 -16.15
C LEU A 422 -8.46 7.07 -16.51
N ASP A 423 -9.19 6.46 -15.57
CA ASP A 423 -10.65 6.48 -15.62
C ASP A 423 -11.15 7.91 -15.44
N LEU A 424 -11.69 8.50 -16.50
CA LEU A 424 -12.07 9.91 -16.52
C LEU A 424 -13.25 10.23 -15.60
N ASP A 425 -14.16 9.30 -15.35
CA ASP A 425 -15.27 9.48 -14.42
C ASP A 425 -14.78 9.48 -12.96
N TYR A 426 -13.77 8.66 -12.63
CA TYR A 426 -13.10 8.71 -11.33
C TYR A 426 -12.25 9.98 -11.18
N ALA A 427 -11.48 10.34 -12.20
CA ALA A 427 -10.67 11.55 -12.20
C ALA A 427 -11.52 12.81 -11.96
N ASP A 428 -12.67 12.94 -12.62
CA ASP A 428 -13.62 14.04 -12.41
C ASP A 428 -14.09 14.13 -10.96
N LYS A 429 -14.49 12.99 -10.35
CA LYS A 429 -14.93 12.95 -8.95
C LYS A 429 -13.80 13.30 -7.98
N THR A 430 -12.61 12.77 -8.21
CA THR A 430 -11.43 13.02 -7.36
C THR A 430 -11.01 14.49 -7.43
N LEU A 431 -11.02 15.11 -8.61
CA LEU A 431 -10.72 16.53 -8.75
C LEU A 431 -11.68 17.41 -7.97
N LYS A 432 -12.98 17.07 -7.90
CA LYS A 432 -13.96 17.78 -7.06
C LYS A 432 -13.61 17.70 -5.58
N TYR A 433 -13.20 16.53 -5.10
CA TYR A 433 -12.78 16.35 -3.71
C TYR A 433 -11.47 17.08 -3.41
N ILE A 434 -10.49 17.01 -4.32
CA ILE A 434 -9.24 17.77 -4.16
C ILE A 434 -9.53 19.28 -4.15
N HIS A 435 -10.43 19.77 -5.01
CA HIS A 435 -10.86 21.17 -4.99
C HIS A 435 -11.51 21.55 -3.65
N GLN A 436 -12.32 20.66 -3.06
CA GLN A 436 -12.89 20.90 -1.73
C GLN A 436 -11.82 21.05 -0.65
N LEU A 437 -10.73 20.30 -0.74
CA LEU A 437 -9.60 20.35 0.18
C LEU A 437 -8.67 21.54 -0.10
N TRP A 438 -8.50 21.94 -1.36
CA TRP A 438 -7.59 23.03 -1.76
C TRP A 438 -8.25 24.40 -1.78
N ALA A 439 -9.57 24.45 -1.99
CA ALA A 439 -10.41 25.65 -2.08
C ALA A 439 -10.04 26.64 -3.23
N ARG A 440 -9.31 26.18 -4.23
CA ARG A 440 -8.97 26.91 -5.46
C ARG A 440 -9.03 25.96 -6.64
N PRO A 441 -9.01 26.44 -7.90
CA PRO A 441 -9.00 25.61 -9.08
C PRO A 441 -7.91 24.52 -9.03
N VAL A 442 -8.26 23.34 -9.52
CA VAL A 442 -7.37 22.18 -9.57
C VAL A 442 -7.26 21.70 -11.01
N HIS A 443 -6.03 21.47 -11.47
CA HIS A 443 -5.69 21.02 -12.79
C HIS A 443 -4.93 19.71 -12.70
N LEU A 444 -5.25 18.74 -13.56
CA LEU A 444 -4.56 17.47 -13.66
C LEU A 444 -4.11 17.22 -15.09
N GLU A 445 -2.81 17.30 -15.32
CA GLU A 445 -2.20 16.93 -16.59
C GLU A 445 -2.13 15.40 -16.69
N THR A 446 -2.60 14.85 -17.80
CA THR A 446 -2.55 13.41 -18.10
C THR A 446 -2.47 13.17 -19.61
N ILE A 447 -2.36 11.90 -20.01
CA ILE A 447 -2.51 11.46 -21.38
C ILE A 447 -3.88 10.78 -21.52
N VAL A 448 -4.62 11.15 -22.57
CA VAL A 448 -5.90 10.53 -22.93
C VAL A 448 -5.83 10.18 -24.40
N GLU A 449 -5.99 8.91 -24.74
CA GLU A 449 -5.88 8.41 -26.13
C GLU A 449 -4.59 8.89 -26.85
N GLY A 450 -3.47 8.88 -26.13
CA GLY A 450 -2.16 9.30 -26.65
C GLY A 450 -1.96 10.81 -26.76
N LYS A 451 -2.91 11.64 -26.28
CA LYS A 451 -2.83 13.11 -26.34
C LYS A 451 -2.67 13.69 -24.95
N LYS A 452 -1.71 14.59 -24.81
CA LYS A 452 -1.52 15.35 -23.56
C LYS A 452 -2.73 16.25 -23.32
N THR A 453 -3.42 16.03 -22.21
CA THR A 453 -4.69 16.69 -21.83
C THR A 453 -4.60 17.20 -20.41
N VAL A 454 -5.20 18.36 -20.16
CA VAL A 454 -5.38 18.91 -18.80
C VAL A 454 -6.86 18.86 -18.43
N LEU A 455 -7.17 18.13 -17.37
CA LEU A 455 -8.49 18.12 -16.74
C LEU A 455 -8.52 19.23 -15.70
N SER A 456 -9.50 20.13 -15.76
CA SER A 456 -9.59 21.27 -14.83
C SER A 456 -10.92 21.33 -14.13
N TYR A 457 -10.91 21.53 -12.81
CA TYR A 457 -12.11 21.77 -12.01
C TYR A 457 -12.00 23.10 -11.25
N GLU A 458 -12.92 24.01 -11.54
CA GLU A 458 -12.91 25.41 -11.06
C GLU A 458 -14.00 25.70 -10.03
N GLY A 459 -14.62 24.67 -9.45
CA GLY A 459 -15.66 24.82 -8.42
C GLY A 459 -17.07 25.14 -8.95
N GLN A 460 -17.28 25.22 -10.26
CA GLN A 460 -18.61 25.38 -10.85
C GLN A 460 -19.35 24.03 -10.91
N HIS A 461 -20.67 24.06 -10.87
CA HIS A 461 -21.48 22.84 -10.99
C HIS A 461 -21.30 22.24 -12.40
N GLY A 462 -20.56 21.14 -12.53
CA GLY A 462 -20.30 20.48 -13.81
C GLY A 462 -19.20 19.44 -13.72
N ARG A 463 -18.89 18.83 -14.86
CA ARG A 463 -17.73 17.96 -15.06
C ARG A 463 -16.46 18.80 -15.21
N ALA A 464 -15.32 18.22 -14.87
CA ALA A 464 -14.04 18.82 -15.17
C ALA A 464 -13.90 19.07 -16.68
N SER A 465 -13.42 20.25 -17.07
CA SER A 465 -13.16 20.57 -18.47
C SER A 465 -11.88 19.89 -18.93
N ALA A 466 -11.88 19.31 -20.12
CA ALA A 466 -10.69 18.69 -20.73
C ALA A 466 -10.17 19.62 -21.84
N THR A 467 -8.91 20.01 -21.74
CA THR A 467 -8.24 20.92 -22.70
C THR A 467 -6.90 20.33 -23.14
N PRO A 468 -6.54 20.35 -24.44
CA PRO A 468 -5.21 19.95 -24.87
C PRO A 468 -4.12 20.77 -24.13
N ALA A 469 -3.09 20.08 -23.64
CA ALA A 469 -2.00 20.78 -22.96
C ALA A 469 -1.25 21.69 -23.93
N GLY A 470 -1.09 22.96 -23.58
CA GLY A 470 -0.47 23.98 -24.46
C GLY A 470 -1.46 24.94 -25.13
N ALA A 471 -2.77 24.76 -24.94
CA ALA A 471 -3.75 25.78 -25.35
C ALA A 471 -3.67 26.97 -24.37
N THR A 472 -3.00 28.03 -24.75
CA THR A 472 -3.07 29.31 -24.05
C THR A 472 -4.41 29.95 -24.36
N TYR A 473 -5.24 30.15 -23.33
CA TYR A 473 -6.38 31.05 -23.46
C TYR A 473 -5.83 32.48 -23.72
N GLN A 474 -6.20 33.04 -24.87
CA GLN A 474 -5.99 34.46 -25.20
C GLN A 474 -7.01 35.30 -24.43
#